data_3cd228f171c98146b5d598736fe05f72
#
_entry.id   3cd228f171c98146b5d598736fe05f72
#
_cell.length_a   1.000
_cell.length_b   1.000
_cell.length_c   1.000
_cell.angle_alpha   90.00
_cell.angle_beta   90.00
_cell.angle_gamma   90.00
#
_symmetry.space_group_name_H-M   'P 1'
#
loop_
_entity.id
_entity.type
_entity.pdbx_description
1 polymer ?
#
loop_
_entity_poly.entity_id
_entity_poly.type
_entity_poly.pdbx_seq_one_letter_code
_entity_poly.pdbx_strand_id
1 'polypeptide(L)'
;HNLFKTPASTKYHLCTEGGLIIHSVLVTELALKLKKLLFPEISDESVILCALFHDCHKVTDGFANPTYIKNTTQDPQQPYTWNKNQLSFSSAHKSLLIISRFVSLTQDEMQAIAYHNGPYVNSWSDISSNPYPLTFIIHFADLWSTWVVEKGKDKTIYSKKFLEDMDG
;
A
#
# COMPACT_ATOMS: atom_id res chain seq x y z
N HIS A 1 -14.59 9.59 4.96
CA HIS A 1 -13.48 8.93 5.63
C HIS A 1 -12.17 9.68 5.30
N ASN A 2 -11.18 9.61 6.18
CA ASN A 2 -10.02 10.49 6.12
C ASN A 2 -8.71 9.69 6.03
N LEU A 3 -8.04 9.76 4.88
CA LEU A 3 -6.74 9.13 4.63
C LEU A 3 -5.71 9.48 5.72
N PHE A 4 -5.65 10.74 6.14
CA PHE A 4 -4.71 11.24 7.14
C PHE A 4 -4.98 10.75 8.58
N LYS A 5 -6.11 10.06 8.81
CA LYS A 5 -6.47 9.47 10.11
C LYS A 5 -6.50 7.95 10.09
N THR A 6 -6.34 7.34 8.91
CA THR A 6 -6.42 5.89 8.75
C THR A 6 -5.09 5.23 9.13
N PRO A 7 -5.09 4.14 9.93
CA PRO A 7 -3.89 3.37 10.20
C PRO A 7 -3.48 2.50 8.99
N ALA A 8 -2.21 2.14 8.89
CA ALA A 8 -1.74 1.23 7.83
C ALA A 8 -2.20 -0.22 8.05
N SER A 9 -2.34 -0.64 9.29
CA SER A 9 -2.85 -1.97 9.65
C SER A 9 -3.61 -1.97 10.97
N THR A 10 -4.28 -3.07 11.29
CA THR A 10 -5.02 -3.21 12.55
C THR A 10 -4.10 -3.49 13.75
N LYS A 11 -2.94 -4.17 13.51
CA LYS A 11 -2.02 -4.59 14.59
C LYS A 11 -0.57 -4.82 14.18
N TYR A 12 -0.24 -4.80 12.87
CA TYR A 12 1.08 -5.27 12.42
C TYR A 12 2.11 -4.16 12.28
N HIS A 13 1.78 -3.09 11.57
CA HIS A 13 2.68 -1.96 11.30
C HIS A 13 1.88 -0.66 11.25
N LEU A 14 2.47 0.43 11.72
CA LEU A 14 1.87 1.76 11.71
C LEU A 14 0.37 1.75 12.11
N CYS A 15 0.06 1.05 13.23
CA CYS A 15 -1.29 0.92 13.78
C CYS A 15 -1.74 2.19 14.52
N THR A 16 -1.40 3.34 13.99
CA THR A 16 -1.64 4.67 14.57
C THR A 16 -2.44 5.54 13.60
N GLU A 17 -3.02 6.59 14.13
CA GLU A 17 -3.67 7.61 13.29
C GLU A 17 -2.64 8.18 12.29
N GLY A 18 -3.00 8.24 11.01
CA GLY A 18 -2.10 8.67 9.93
C GLY A 18 -1.09 7.62 9.46
N GLY A 19 -1.10 6.41 10.01
CA GLY A 19 -0.16 5.36 9.63
C GLY A 19 -0.23 5.01 8.14
N LEU A 20 -1.41 5.05 7.53
CA LEU A 20 -1.58 4.74 6.11
C LEU A 20 -0.86 5.75 5.20
N ILE A 21 -0.96 7.03 5.48
CA ILE A 21 -0.27 8.04 4.64
C ILE A 21 1.25 7.94 4.79
N ILE A 22 1.77 7.67 6.00
CA ILE A 22 3.19 7.44 6.22
C ILE A 22 3.66 6.24 5.40
N HIS A 23 2.95 5.11 5.48
CA HIS A 23 3.22 3.92 4.69
C HIS A 23 3.24 4.22 3.17
N SER A 24 2.18 4.86 2.67
CA SER A 24 2.06 5.17 1.24
C SER A 24 3.19 6.07 0.73
N VAL A 25 3.64 7.04 1.52
CA VAL A 25 4.79 7.90 1.16
C VAL A 25 6.08 7.07 1.12
N LEU A 26 6.36 6.26 2.14
CA LEU A 26 7.54 5.37 2.16
C LEU A 26 7.57 4.42 0.96
N VAL A 27 6.43 3.81 0.63
CA VAL A 27 6.31 2.95 -0.57
C VAL A 27 6.59 3.74 -1.83
N THR A 28 6.06 4.98 -1.95
CA THR A 28 6.26 5.83 -3.14
C THR A 28 7.75 6.17 -3.34
N GLU A 29 8.42 6.60 -2.29
CA GLU A 29 9.84 6.97 -2.35
C GLU A 29 10.72 5.78 -2.72
N LEU A 30 10.46 4.63 -2.14
CA LEU A 30 11.20 3.41 -2.49
C LEU A 30 10.88 2.94 -3.92
N ALA A 31 9.61 3.00 -4.34
CA ALA A 31 9.20 2.63 -5.69
C ALA A 31 9.88 3.52 -6.75
N LEU A 32 10.00 4.83 -6.51
CA LEU A 32 10.74 5.75 -7.40
C LEU A 32 12.23 5.40 -7.50
N LYS A 33 12.87 5.02 -6.38
CA LYS A 33 14.27 4.55 -6.38
C LYS A 33 14.43 3.24 -7.16
N LEU A 34 13.55 2.27 -6.92
CA LEU A 34 13.53 0.98 -7.62
C LEU A 34 13.30 1.17 -9.12
N LYS A 35 12.33 1.97 -9.50
CA LYS A 35 12.04 2.31 -10.90
C LYS A 35 13.26 2.89 -11.59
N LYS A 36 13.91 3.87 -10.99
CA LYS A 36 15.10 4.53 -11.55
C LYS A 36 16.25 3.54 -11.79
N LEU A 37 16.38 2.53 -10.94
CA LEU A 37 17.44 1.52 -11.02
C LEU A 37 17.09 0.39 -12.00
N LEU A 38 15.85 -0.10 -11.97
CA LEU A 38 15.46 -1.35 -12.63
C LEU A 38 14.74 -1.13 -13.96
N PHE A 39 13.94 -0.06 -14.08
CA PHE A 39 13.11 0.19 -15.26
C PHE A 39 12.79 1.69 -15.42
N PRO A 40 13.80 2.50 -15.81
CA PRO A 40 13.68 3.98 -15.85
C PRO A 40 12.63 4.50 -16.82
N GLU A 41 12.18 3.70 -17.80
CA GLU A 41 11.19 4.06 -18.80
C GLU A 41 9.76 4.22 -18.24
N ILE A 42 9.46 3.63 -17.07
CA ILE A 42 8.15 3.84 -16.43
C ILE A 42 8.04 5.29 -16.00
N SER A 43 6.88 5.92 -16.20
CA SER A 43 6.67 7.31 -15.79
C SER A 43 6.67 7.46 -14.25
N ASP A 44 7.16 8.58 -13.76
CA ASP A 44 7.12 8.87 -12.32
C ASP A 44 5.67 9.01 -11.84
N GLU A 45 4.79 9.58 -12.68
CA GLU A 45 3.37 9.72 -12.39
C GLU A 45 2.69 8.38 -12.12
N SER A 46 2.94 7.36 -12.97
CA SER A 46 2.37 6.01 -12.80
C SER A 46 2.88 5.36 -11.52
N VAL A 47 4.16 5.52 -11.20
CA VAL A 47 4.74 5.00 -9.95
C VAL A 47 4.12 5.69 -8.75
N ILE A 48 4.04 7.03 -8.75
CA ILE A 48 3.47 7.82 -7.66
C ILE A 48 1.99 7.45 -7.47
N LEU A 49 1.21 7.43 -8.55
CA LEU A 49 -0.21 7.08 -8.51
C LEU A 49 -0.43 5.70 -7.89
N CYS A 50 0.27 4.68 -8.39
CA CYS A 50 0.10 3.32 -7.91
C CYS A 50 0.58 3.19 -6.45
N ALA A 51 1.74 3.73 -6.11
CA ALA A 51 2.31 3.61 -4.77
C ALA A 51 1.50 4.35 -3.70
N LEU A 52 1.02 5.57 -3.98
CA LEU A 52 0.20 6.31 -3.01
C LEU A 52 -1.15 5.65 -2.75
N PHE A 53 -1.72 4.98 -3.74
CA PHE A 53 -3.12 4.54 -3.67
C PHE A 53 -3.32 3.02 -3.72
N HIS A 54 -2.26 2.20 -3.76
CA HIS A 54 -2.39 0.74 -3.76
C HIS A 54 -3.27 0.23 -2.61
N ASP A 55 -3.22 0.88 -1.47
CA ASP A 55 -3.89 0.53 -0.22
C ASP A 55 -5.06 1.45 0.16
N CYS A 56 -5.58 2.26 -0.77
CA CYS A 56 -6.66 3.21 -0.46
C CYS A 56 -7.96 2.54 0.02
N HIS A 57 -8.14 1.23 -0.23
CA HIS A 57 -9.21 0.43 0.34
C HIS A 57 -9.24 0.44 1.87
N LYS A 58 -8.10 0.73 2.53
CA LYS A 58 -8.02 0.81 4.00
C LYS A 58 -8.80 1.99 4.56
N VAL A 59 -9.00 3.04 3.76
CA VAL A 59 -9.81 4.21 4.16
C VAL A 59 -11.30 3.88 4.15
N THR A 60 -11.77 3.22 3.10
CA THR A 60 -13.18 2.94 2.85
C THR A 60 -13.36 1.74 1.92
N ASP A 61 -14.53 1.14 1.94
CA ASP A 61 -14.92 0.09 0.99
C ASP A 61 -15.29 0.63 -0.42
N GLY A 62 -15.15 1.93 -0.61
CA GLY A 62 -15.52 2.62 -1.86
C GLY A 62 -16.98 3.08 -1.89
N PHE A 63 -17.75 2.85 -0.83
CA PHE A 63 -19.12 3.32 -0.69
C PHE A 63 -19.25 4.26 0.53
N ALA A 64 -19.73 3.79 1.65
CA ALA A 64 -19.94 4.63 2.81
C ALA A 64 -19.27 4.11 4.09
N ASN A 65 -18.68 2.90 4.03
CA ASN A 65 -18.18 2.25 5.23
C ASN A 65 -16.67 2.45 5.39
N PRO A 66 -16.18 2.82 6.60
CA PRO A 66 -14.76 2.77 6.90
C PRO A 66 -14.30 1.31 6.91
N THR A 67 -13.12 1.03 6.39
CA THR A 67 -12.56 -0.33 6.43
C THR A 67 -12.07 -0.69 7.82
N TYR A 68 -11.44 0.26 8.52
CA TYR A 68 -10.99 0.07 9.89
C TYR A 68 -11.83 0.89 10.87
N ILE A 69 -12.17 0.28 12.00
CA ILE A 69 -12.84 0.92 13.14
C ILE A 69 -11.99 0.72 14.39
N LYS A 70 -12.13 1.62 15.37
CA LYS A 70 -11.44 1.47 16.66
C LYS A 70 -11.89 0.19 17.34
N ASN A 71 -10.93 -0.54 17.90
CA ASN A 71 -11.22 -1.76 18.64
C ASN A 71 -11.84 -1.42 20.01
N THR A 72 -13.00 -1.95 20.29
CA THR A 72 -13.72 -1.72 21.55
C THR A 72 -13.16 -2.52 22.72
N THR A 73 -12.34 -3.56 22.48
CA THR A 73 -11.72 -4.38 23.52
C THR A 73 -10.59 -3.67 24.27
N GLN A 74 -10.21 -2.46 23.85
CA GLN A 74 -9.11 -1.67 24.44
C GLN A 74 -7.77 -2.42 24.48
N ASP A 75 -7.55 -3.39 23.59
CA ASP A 75 -6.27 -4.08 23.43
C ASP A 75 -5.23 -3.13 22.82
N PRO A 76 -4.17 -2.73 23.56
CA PRO A 76 -3.14 -1.82 23.03
C PRO A 76 -2.37 -2.42 21.86
N GLN A 77 -2.31 -3.75 21.74
CA GLN A 77 -1.63 -4.44 20.64
C GLN A 77 -2.48 -4.50 19.37
N GLN A 78 -3.80 -4.28 19.49
CA GLN A 78 -4.72 -4.27 18.37
C GLN A 78 -5.70 -3.08 18.49
N PRO A 79 -5.25 -1.84 18.30
CA PRO A 79 -6.07 -0.65 18.49
C PRO A 79 -7.21 -0.49 17.47
N TYR A 80 -7.11 -1.20 16.35
CA TYR A 80 -8.13 -1.18 15.29
C TYR A 80 -8.57 -2.59 14.92
N THR A 81 -9.77 -2.70 14.35
CA THR A 81 -10.33 -3.94 13.82
C THR A 81 -11.01 -3.69 12.47
N TRP A 82 -11.24 -4.78 11.74
CA TRP A 82 -11.98 -4.73 10.48
C TRP A 82 -13.46 -4.44 10.73
N ASN A 83 -14.02 -3.52 9.95
CA ASN A 83 -15.45 -3.32 9.90
C ASN A 83 -16.11 -4.48 9.15
N LYS A 84 -16.99 -5.22 9.82
CA LYS A 84 -17.69 -6.38 9.24
C LYS A 84 -18.75 -5.99 8.21
N ASN A 85 -19.21 -4.73 8.23
CA ASN A 85 -20.27 -4.20 7.35
C ASN A 85 -19.74 -3.61 6.05
N GLN A 86 -18.51 -3.92 5.66
CA GLN A 86 -17.92 -3.44 4.42
C GLN A 86 -18.23 -4.37 3.23
N LEU A 87 -18.07 -3.87 2.01
CA LEU A 87 -18.17 -4.65 0.78
C LEU A 87 -17.27 -5.91 0.86
N SER A 88 -17.86 -7.07 0.62
CA SER A 88 -17.13 -8.33 0.53
C SER A 88 -16.44 -8.45 -0.83
N PHE A 89 -15.20 -7.95 -0.90
CA PHE A 89 -14.38 -7.92 -2.10
C PHE A 89 -12.91 -7.94 -1.70
N SER A 90 -12.00 -8.40 -2.57
CA SER A 90 -10.59 -8.43 -2.19
C SER A 90 -10.04 -7.01 -1.98
N SER A 91 -9.12 -6.86 -1.05
CA SER A 91 -8.55 -5.57 -0.66
C SER A 91 -7.99 -4.78 -1.85
N ALA A 92 -7.12 -5.42 -2.64
CA ALA A 92 -6.49 -4.79 -3.80
C ALA A 92 -7.51 -4.39 -4.88
N HIS A 93 -8.53 -5.24 -5.13
CA HIS A 93 -9.59 -4.90 -6.08
C HIS A 93 -10.49 -3.77 -5.59
N LYS A 94 -10.67 -3.61 -4.27
CA LYS A 94 -11.35 -2.41 -3.71
C LYS A 94 -10.56 -1.15 -4.01
N SER A 95 -9.20 -1.19 -3.83
CA SER A 95 -8.35 -0.05 -4.19
C SER A 95 -8.49 0.32 -5.66
N LEU A 96 -8.42 -0.68 -6.55
CA LEU A 96 -8.62 -0.46 -7.98
C LEU A 96 -10.00 0.16 -8.28
N LEU A 97 -11.08 -0.38 -7.68
CA LEU A 97 -12.44 0.14 -7.84
C LEU A 97 -12.58 1.60 -7.37
N ILE A 98 -11.91 1.95 -6.27
CA ILE A 98 -11.96 3.32 -5.71
C ILE A 98 -11.25 4.28 -6.67
N ILE A 99 -10.02 3.99 -7.06
CA ILE A 99 -9.19 4.88 -7.87
C ILE A 99 -9.77 5.07 -9.28
N SER A 100 -10.27 4.01 -9.90
CA SER A 100 -10.85 4.07 -11.25
C SER A 100 -12.07 5.00 -11.38
N ARG A 101 -12.66 5.43 -10.27
CA ARG A 101 -13.72 6.46 -10.26
C ARG A 101 -13.21 7.89 -10.42
N PHE A 102 -11.93 8.11 -10.21
CA PHE A 102 -11.34 9.45 -10.21
C PHE A 102 -10.29 9.64 -11.31
N VAL A 103 -9.63 8.55 -11.72
CA VAL A 103 -8.54 8.57 -12.68
C VAL A 103 -8.73 7.44 -13.70
N SER A 104 -8.49 7.74 -14.98
CA SER A 104 -8.39 6.71 -16.02
C SER A 104 -7.02 6.04 -15.90
N LEU A 105 -7.01 4.76 -15.57
CA LEU A 105 -5.80 3.98 -15.38
C LEU A 105 -5.39 3.26 -16.65
N THR A 106 -4.10 3.14 -16.87
CA THR A 106 -3.51 2.27 -17.89
C THR A 106 -3.56 0.80 -17.46
N GLN A 107 -3.27 -0.14 -18.37
CA GLN A 107 -3.32 -1.58 -18.05
C GLN A 107 -2.29 -1.99 -17.01
N ASP A 108 -1.08 -1.44 -17.09
CA ASP A 108 -0.01 -1.69 -16.14
C ASP A 108 -0.29 -1.08 -14.76
N GLU A 109 -0.90 0.11 -14.69
CA GLU A 109 -1.35 0.72 -13.44
C GLU A 109 -2.47 -0.09 -12.79
N MET A 110 -3.46 -0.57 -13.57
CA MET A 110 -4.50 -1.45 -13.07
C MET A 110 -3.92 -2.74 -12.50
N GLN A 111 -2.99 -3.37 -13.22
CA GLN A 111 -2.32 -4.58 -12.77
C GLN A 111 -1.49 -4.32 -11.51
N ALA A 112 -0.73 -3.23 -11.48
CA ALA A 112 0.09 -2.88 -10.32
C ALA A 112 -0.75 -2.70 -9.05
N ILE A 113 -1.88 -1.99 -9.13
CA ILE A 113 -2.78 -1.81 -7.99
C ILE A 113 -3.47 -3.12 -7.60
N ALA A 114 -3.98 -3.89 -8.57
CA ALA A 114 -4.71 -5.13 -8.29
C ALA A 114 -3.84 -6.23 -7.68
N TYR A 115 -2.56 -6.26 -8.02
CA TYR A 115 -1.64 -7.36 -7.67
C TYR A 115 -0.43 -6.91 -6.83
N HIS A 116 -0.47 -5.73 -6.20
CA HIS A 116 0.63 -5.23 -5.37
C HIS A 116 1.02 -6.19 -4.24
N ASN A 117 0.10 -7.01 -3.74
CA ASN A 117 0.38 -8.04 -2.74
C ASN A 117 1.21 -9.22 -3.29
N GLY A 118 1.47 -9.27 -4.60
CA GLY A 118 2.29 -10.30 -5.22
C GLY A 118 1.75 -11.72 -5.02
N PRO A 119 2.63 -12.72 -4.84
CA PRO A 119 2.24 -14.13 -4.68
C PRO A 119 1.38 -14.45 -3.45
N TYR A 120 1.16 -13.48 -2.56
CA TYR A 120 0.27 -13.65 -1.40
C TYR A 120 -1.22 -13.59 -1.74
N VAL A 121 -1.57 -13.28 -3.00
CA VAL A 121 -2.96 -13.32 -3.47
C VAL A 121 -3.19 -14.58 -4.31
N ASN A 122 -4.33 -15.24 -4.11
CA ASN A 122 -4.67 -16.48 -4.83
C ASN A 122 -4.75 -16.28 -6.36
N SER A 123 -5.08 -15.07 -6.80
CA SER A 123 -5.18 -14.71 -8.22
C SER A 123 -3.86 -14.32 -8.90
N TRP A 124 -2.71 -14.46 -8.22
CA TRP A 124 -1.41 -14.18 -8.83
C TRP A 124 -1.15 -14.94 -10.13
N SER A 125 -1.68 -16.15 -10.25
CA SER A 125 -1.60 -16.96 -11.47
C SER A 125 -2.19 -16.26 -12.71
N ASP A 126 -3.12 -15.32 -12.53
CA ASP A 126 -3.78 -14.61 -13.64
C ASP A 126 -2.80 -13.75 -14.45
N ILE A 127 -1.74 -13.26 -13.79
CA ILE A 127 -0.71 -12.41 -14.41
C ILE A 127 0.66 -13.09 -14.51
N SER A 128 0.82 -14.31 -14.02
CA SER A 128 2.13 -14.98 -13.92
C SER A 128 2.82 -15.18 -15.27
N SER A 129 2.08 -15.22 -16.37
CA SER A 129 2.60 -15.34 -17.73
C SER A 129 2.97 -14.00 -18.37
N ASN A 130 2.45 -12.88 -17.88
CA ASN A 130 2.70 -11.55 -18.44
C ASN A 130 2.59 -10.43 -17.39
N PRO A 131 3.42 -10.42 -16.36
CA PRO A 131 3.42 -9.38 -15.36
C PRO A 131 4.09 -8.11 -15.89
N TYR A 132 3.48 -6.95 -15.66
CA TYR A 132 4.11 -5.67 -15.97
C TYR A 132 5.20 -5.33 -14.93
N PRO A 133 6.32 -4.71 -15.34
CA PRO A 133 7.39 -4.30 -14.41
C PRO A 133 6.91 -3.39 -13.27
N LEU A 134 5.94 -2.51 -13.54
CA LEU A 134 5.34 -1.64 -12.52
C LEU A 134 4.74 -2.44 -11.37
N THR A 135 4.11 -3.60 -11.64
CA THR A 135 3.55 -4.48 -10.61
C THR A 135 4.62 -4.95 -9.62
N PHE A 136 5.80 -5.35 -10.12
CA PHE A 136 6.90 -5.77 -9.26
C PHE A 136 7.53 -4.60 -8.50
N ILE A 137 7.67 -3.44 -9.13
CA ILE A 137 8.18 -2.24 -8.46
C ILE A 137 7.32 -1.89 -7.25
N ILE A 138 5.99 -1.84 -7.43
CA ILE A 138 5.07 -1.55 -6.33
C ILE A 138 5.09 -2.66 -5.28
N HIS A 139 5.04 -3.93 -5.70
CA HIS A 139 5.09 -5.07 -4.78
C HIS A 139 6.35 -5.08 -3.92
N PHE A 140 7.54 -4.91 -4.53
CA PHE A 140 8.80 -4.91 -3.78
C PHE A 140 8.92 -3.69 -2.86
N ALA A 141 8.45 -2.52 -3.30
CA ALA A 141 8.45 -1.32 -2.48
C ALA A 141 7.55 -1.48 -1.24
N ASP A 142 6.34 -1.99 -1.43
CA ASP A 142 5.40 -2.28 -0.32
C ASP A 142 5.96 -3.33 0.64
N LEU A 143 6.43 -4.46 0.09
CA LEU A 143 7.02 -5.55 0.88
C LEU A 143 8.21 -5.05 1.72
N TRP A 144 9.13 -4.31 1.10
CA TRP A 144 10.31 -3.79 1.79
C TRP A 144 9.94 -2.75 2.84
N SER A 145 9.07 -1.80 2.50
CA SER A 145 8.58 -0.78 3.45
C SER A 145 7.96 -1.45 4.67
N THR A 146 7.06 -2.40 4.46
CA THR A 146 6.36 -3.10 5.54
C THR A 146 7.30 -3.90 6.43
N TRP A 147 8.18 -4.75 5.85
CA TRP A 147 8.93 -5.74 6.61
C TRP A 147 10.30 -5.25 7.09
N VAL A 148 10.94 -4.36 6.35
CA VAL A 148 12.28 -3.88 6.68
C VAL A 148 12.22 -2.53 7.38
N VAL A 149 11.51 -1.55 6.81
CA VAL A 149 11.48 -0.18 7.36
C VAL A 149 10.56 -0.08 8.57
N GLU A 150 9.33 -0.58 8.47
CA GLU A 150 8.29 -0.36 9.48
C GLU A 150 8.29 -1.40 10.60
N LYS A 151 8.62 -2.67 10.29
CA LYS A 151 8.65 -3.79 11.25
C LYS A 151 10.05 -4.27 11.61
N GLY A 152 11.10 -3.78 10.93
CA GLY A 152 12.47 -4.26 11.09
C GLY A 152 12.87 -4.34 12.56
N LYS A 153 13.58 -5.41 12.94
CA LYS A 153 14.06 -5.64 14.32
C LYS A 153 14.96 -4.50 14.80
N ASP A 154 15.59 -3.80 13.87
CA ASP A 154 16.49 -2.67 14.12
C ASP A 154 15.97 -1.40 13.43
N LYS A 155 14.77 -0.98 13.88
CA LYS A 155 14.09 0.23 13.37
C LYS A 155 14.98 1.48 13.36
N THR A 156 16.02 1.50 14.21
CA THR A 156 16.94 2.64 14.33
C THR A 156 17.99 2.69 13.23
N ILE A 157 18.48 1.56 12.73
CA ILE A 157 19.56 1.53 11.72
C ILE A 157 18.99 1.71 10.32
N TYR A 158 17.99 0.93 9.95
CA TYR A 158 17.48 0.95 8.58
C TYR A 158 16.56 2.14 8.30
N SER A 159 15.71 2.55 9.25
CA SER A 159 14.85 3.71 9.06
C SER A 159 15.64 5.03 9.12
N LYS A 160 16.64 5.16 10.00
CA LYS A 160 17.51 6.34 10.04
C LYS A 160 18.32 6.50 8.76
N LYS A 161 19.00 5.43 8.34
CA LYS A 161 19.78 5.43 7.10
C LYS A 161 18.92 5.67 5.86
N PHE A 162 17.73 5.06 5.80
CA PHE A 162 16.81 5.25 4.69
C PHE A 162 16.28 6.69 4.62
N LEU A 163 16.00 7.31 5.76
CA LEU A 163 15.56 8.71 5.84
C LEU A 163 16.71 9.69 5.55
N GLU A 164 17.93 9.42 6.07
CA GLU A 164 19.12 10.23 5.80
C GLU A 164 19.53 10.19 4.31
N ASP A 165 19.37 9.04 3.64
CA ASP A 165 19.62 8.89 2.19
C ASP A 165 18.52 9.54 1.32
N MET A 166 17.42 10.01 1.92
CA MET A 166 16.34 10.73 1.24
C MET A 166 16.54 12.25 1.22
N ASP A 167 17.30 12.79 2.17
CA ASP A 167 17.59 14.22 2.28
C ASP A 167 18.82 14.65 1.46
N GLY A 168 19.47 13.75 0.74
CA GLY A 168 20.63 13.97 -0.15
C GLY A 168 20.28 13.78 -1.60
#